data_8d49cf798acd6b952547968afcfa548a
#
_entry.id   8d49cf798acd6b952547968afcfa548a
#
_cell.length_a   1.000
_cell.length_b   1.000
_cell.length_c   1.000
_cell.angle_alpha   90.00
_cell.angle_beta   90.00
_cell.angle_gamma   90.00
#
_symmetry.space_group_name_H-M   'P 1'
#
loop_
_entity.id
_entity.type
_entity.pdbx_description
1 polymer ?
#
loop_
_entity_poly.entity_id
_entity_poly.type
_entity_poly.pdbx_seq_one_letter_code
_entity_poly.pdbx_strand_id
1 'polypeptide(L)'
;ALARLRPTTLLTLGTAGAGAAMVLLSLRAWPWWAAATGFALFTSLALCNAGAETLVRMSVDKDHQARAWGTISLVSQMGYVVAYVSAGPLADRVLQPLLTSDGALAHSLGAVMGTGTGRGAALLVALAGLVTIGLAAVIHSRRRSLTPPSPAGGQESPQAETRTGTSGPRSAAL
;
A
#
# COMPACT_ATOMS: atom_id res chain seq x y z
N ALA A 1 -17.17 7.90 -5.31
CA ALA A 1 -17.26 6.50 -4.87
C ALA A 1 -16.02 6.06 -4.05
N LEU A 2 -14.80 6.50 -4.39
CA LEU A 2 -13.53 6.14 -3.69
C LEU A 2 -13.43 6.70 -2.27
N ALA A 3 -14.07 7.83 -1.97
CA ALA A 3 -14.04 8.49 -0.66
C ALA A 3 -14.70 7.69 0.48
N ARG A 4 -15.41 6.60 0.18
CA ARG A 4 -16.05 5.72 1.17
C ARG A 4 -15.24 4.45 1.48
N LEU A 5 -14.11 4.23 0.80
CA LEU A 5 -13.27 3.06 1.05
C LEU A 5 -12.42 3.29 2.31
N ARG A 6 -12.30 2.24 3.13
CA ARG A 6 -11.42 2.27 4.31
C ARG A 6 -9.96 2.48 3.84
N PRO A 7 -9.15 3.30 4.54
CA PRO A 7 -7.76 3.58 4.15
C PRO A 7 -6.92 2.32 3.94
N THR A 8 -7.14 1.31 4.78
CA THR A 8 -6.50 0.00 4.66
C THR A 8 -6.89 -0.74 3.37
N THR A 9 -8.10 -0.52 2.86
CA THR A 9 -8.55 -1.11 1.58
C THR A 9 -7.86 -0.43 0.42
N LEU A 10 -7.74 0.90 0.43
CA LEU A 10 -7.01 1.67 -0.59
C LEU A 10 -5.54 1.24 -0.64
N LEU A 11 -4.90 1.13 0.52
CA LEU A 11 -3.52 0.67 0.62
C LEU A 11 -3.35 -0.73 0.04
N THR A 12 -4.22 -1.68 0.41
CA THR A 12 -4.11 -3.07 -0.07
C THR A 12 -4.38 -3.18 -1.56
N LEU A 13 -5.42 -2.50 -2.08
CA LEU A 13 -5.74 -2.49 -3.51
C LEU A 13 -4.65 -1.80 -4.31
N GLY A 14 -4.12 -0.68 -3.82
CA GLY A 14 -3.00 0.02 -4.45
C GLY A 14 -1.76 -0.86 -4.52
N THR A 15 -1.37 -1.49 -3.41
CA THR A 15 -0.20 -2.37 -3.37
C THR A 15 -0.39 -3.60 -4.27
N ALA A 16 -1.55 -4.28 -4.21
CA ALA A 16 -1.84 -5.43 -5.05
C ALA A 16 -1.88 -5.06 -6.55
N GLY A 17 -2.53 -3.93 -6.87
CA GLY A 17 -2.60 -3.42 -8.24
C GLY A 17 -1.21 -3.04 -8.80
N ALA A 18 -0.37 -2.40 -7.99
CA ALA A 18 1.00 -2.08 -8.39
C ALA A 18 1.82 -3.35 -8.68
N GLY A 19 1.77 -4.34 -7.79
CA GLY A 19 2.46 -5.61 -8.01
C GLY A 19 1.94 -6.35 -9.24
N ALA A 20 0.63 -6.40 -9.46
CA ALA A 20 0.03 -7.00 -10.65
C ALA A 20 0.46 -6.26 -11.93
N ALA A 21 0.46 -4.93 -11.92
CA ALA A 21 0.90 -4.12 -13.07
C ALA A 21 2.39 -4.35 -13.40
N MET A 22 3.26 -4.52 -12.39
CA MET A 22 4.67 -4.86 -12.59
C MET A 22 4.83 -6.24 -13.25
N VAL A 23 4.10 -7.25 -12.78
CA VAL A 23 4.11 -8.59 -13.40
C VAL A 23 3.61 -8.52 -14.84
N LEU A 24 2.50 -7.84 -15.10
CA LEU A 24 1.95 -7.68 -16.44
C LEU A 24 2.90 -6.92 -17.38
N LEU A 25 3.58 -5.88 -16.87
CA LEU A 25 4.56 -5.11 -17.62
C LEU A 25 5.71 -5.98 -18.12
N SER A 26 6.14 -6.96 -17.30
CA SER A 26 7.24 -7.85 -17.63
C SER A 26 6.92 -8.90 -18.69
N LEU A 27 5.63 -9.18 -18.96
CA LEU A 27 5.21 -10.25 -19.87
C LEU A 27 5.39 -9.91 -21.35
N ARG A 28 5.20 -8.66 -21.75
CA ARG A 28 5.25 -8.24 -23.15
C ARG A 28 6.04 -6.96 -23.36
N ALA A 29 6.96 -6.97 -24.32
CA ALA A 29 7.74 -5.80 -24.75
C ALA A 29 7.06 -5.05 -25.90
N TRP A 30 5.75 -4.77 -25.79
CA TRP A 30 5.01 -4.00 -26.80
C TRP A 30 4.67 -2.60 -26.28
N PRO A 31 4.93 -1.53 -27.06
CA PRO A 31 4.79 -0.15 -26.55
C PRO A 31 3.43 0.17 -25.95
N TRP A 32 2.34 -0.24 -26.63
CA TRP A 32 0.98 0.01 -26.12
C TRP A 32 0.66 -0.78 -24.84
N TRP A 33 1.20 -1.99 -24.73
CA TRP A 33 1.09 -2.81 -23.53
C TRP A 33 1.84 -2.16 -22.37
N ALA A 34 3.05 -1.67 -22.63
CA ALA A 34 3.84 -0.96 -21.63
C ALA A 34 3.16 0.33 -21.17
N ALA A 35 2.55 1.09 -22.10
CA ALA A 35 1.79 2.29 -21.76
C ALA A 35 0.58 1.98 -20.86
N ALA A 36 -0.21 0.96 -21.22
CA ALA A 36 -1.39 0.58 -20.45
C ALA A 36 -1.03 0.06 -19.05
N THR A 37 -0.04 -0.84 -18.95
CA THR A 37 0.40 -1.38 -17.67
C THR A 37 1.14 -0.35 -16.82
N GLY A 38 1.88 0.56 -17.46
CA GLY A 38 2.51 1.71 -16.81
C GLY A 38 1.46 2.65 -16.21
N PHE A 39 0.40 2.97 -16.96
CA PHE A 39 -0.72 3.77 -16.45
C PHE A 39 -1.39 3.08 -15.25
N ALA A 40 -1.65 1.78 -15.33
CA ALA A 40 -2.20 1.00 -14.23
C ALA A 40 -1.28 1.01 -12.99
N LEU A 41 0.04 0.94 -13.20
CA LEU A 41 1.04 1.02 -12.14
C LEU A 41 0.98 2.38 -11.42
N PHE A 42 1.02 3.49 -12.17
CA PHE A 42 0.95 4.82 -11.58
C PHE A 42 -0.36 5.09 -10.87
N THR A 43 -1.48 4.62 -11.42
CA THR A 43 -2.79 4.70 -10.76
C THR A 43 -2.80 3.93 -9.44
N SER A 44 -2.22 2.73 -9.44
CA SER A 44 -2.11 1.90 -8.24
C SER A 44 -1.21 2.53 -7.17
N LEU A 45 -0.09 3.15 -7.57
CA LEU A 45 0.79 3.91 -6.70
C LEU A 45 0.08 5.13 -6.08
N ALA A 46 -0.72 5.85 -6.86
CA ALA A 46 -1.52 6.97 -6.33
C ALA A 46 -2.52 6.51 -5.26
N LEU A 47 -3.19 5.37 -5.48
CA LEU A 47 -4.09 4.79 -4.49
C LEU A 47 -3.34 4.34 -3.22
N CYS A 48 -2.17 3.74 -3.39
CA CYS A 48 -1.32 3.31 -2.29
C CYS A 48 -0.89 4.51 -1.43
N ASN A 49 -0.39 5.59 -2.06
CA ASN A 49 0.02 6.81 -1.39
C ASN A 49 -1.16 7.46 -0.64
N ALA A 50 -2.32 7.60 -1.28
CA ALA A 50 -3.51 8.15 -0.64
C ALA A 50 -3.94 7.33 0.58
N GLY A 51 -3.88 6.00 0.49
CA GLY A 51 -4.15 5.10 1.61
C GLY A 51 -3.14 5.25 2.75
N ALA A 52 -1.86 5.33 2.44
CA ALA A 52 -0.78 5.50 3.41
C ALA A 52 -0.87 6.86 4.13
N GLU A 53 -1.08 7.96 3.37
CA GLU A 53 -1.26 9.29 3.95
C GLU A 53 -2.44 9.34 4.92
N THR A 54 -3.58 8.76 4.52
CA THR A 54 -4.77 8.73 5.36
C THR A 54 -4.51 7.95 6.65
N LEU A 55 -3.82 6.81 6.57
CA LEU A 55 -3.46 6.02 7.75
C LEU A 55 -2.54 6.77 8.69
N VAL A 56 -1.51 7.45 8.18
CA VAL A 56 -0.58 8.26 9.01
C VAL A 56 -1.34 9.38 9.69
N ARG A 57 -2.23 10.09 8.98
CA ARG A 57 -3.04 11.18 9.54
C ARG A 57 -3.99 10.72 10.64
N MET A 58 -4.50 9.48 10.54
CA MET A 58 -5.42 8.91 11.53
C MET A 58 -4.72 8.29 12.73
N SER A 59 -3.47 7.84 12.56
CA SER A 59 -2.74 7.05 13.56
C SER A 59 -1.71 7.87 14.35
N VAL A 60 -1.29 9.03 13.82
CA VAL A 60 -0.24 9.85 14.41
C VAL A 60 -0.82 11.20 14.82
N ASP A 61 -0.55 11.61 16.06
CA ASP A 61 -0.94 12.90 16.60
C ASP A 61 -0.28 14.04 15.78
N LYS A 62 -0.98 15.18 15.65
CA LYS A 62 -0.58 16.30 14.77
C LYS A 62 0.84 16.78 15.06
N ASP A 63 1.22 16.80 16.33
CA ASP A 63 2.54 17.28 16.77
C ASP A 63 3.69 16.35 16.37
N HIS A 64 3.39 15.08 16.10
CA HIS A 64 4.38 14.04 15.72
C HIS A 64 4.36 13.72 14.23
N GLN A 65 3.40 14.22 13.45
CA GLN A 65 3.27 13.91 12.02
C GLN A 65 4.49 14.32 11.21
N ALA A 66 5.06 15.49 11.46
CA ALA A 66 6.27 15.95 10.76
C ALA A 66 7.46 15.01 10.96
N ARG A 67 7.64 14.53 12.19
CA ARG A 67 8.69 13.55 12.52
C ARG A 67 8.45 12.19 11.86
N ALA A 68 7.20 11.71 11.84
CA ALA A 68 6.83 10.47 11.16
C ALA A 68 7.13 10.54 9.67
N TRP A 69 6.73 11.63 9.00
CA TRP A 69 7.02 11.84 7.58
C TRP A 69 8.51 11.95 7.28
N GLY A 70 9.28 12.63 8.12
CA GLY A 70 10.73 12.70 7.99
C GLY A 70 11.38 11.33 8.07
N THR A 71 10.96 10.48 9.03
CA THR A 71 11.46 9.12 9.16
C THR A 71 11.07 8.25 7.97
N ILE A 72 9.82 8.31 7.50
CA ILE A 72 9.36 7.57 6.31
C ILE A 72 10.16 7.97 5.09
N SER A 73 10.38 9.27 4.87
CA SER A 73 11.17 9.78 3.76
C SER A 73 12.62 9.29 3.80
N LEU A 74 13.25 9.34 4.98
CA LEU A 74 14.63 8.91 5.15
C LEU A 74 14.78 7.41 4.83
N VAL A 75 13.92 6.57 5.39
CA VAL A 75 13.93 5.11 5.15
C VAL A 75 13.68 4.83 3.66
N SER A 76 12.74 5.55 3.01
CA SER A 76 12.46 5.39 1.60
C SER A 76 13.67 5.77 0.73
N GLN A 77 14.35 6.88 1.05
CA GLN A 77 15.54 7.31 0.31
C GLN A 77 16.68 6.29 0.43
N MET A 78 16.92 5.75 1.62
CA MET A 78 17.90 4.66 1.79
C MET A 78 17.52 3.43 0.97
N GLY A 79 16.24 3.08 0.94
CA GLY A 79 15.72 1.99 0.10
C GLY A 79 15.96 2.21 -1.39
N TYR A 80 15.76 3.43 -1.90
CA TYR A 80 16.04 3.77 -3.30
C TYR A 80 17.53 3.62 -3.64
N VAL A 81 18.44 4.11 -2.80
CA VAL A 81 19.88 3.97 -3.03
C VAL A 81 20.26 2.49 -3.13
N VAL A 82 19.83 1.66 -2.18
CA VAL A 82 20.10 0.22 -2.20
C VAL A 82 19.51 -0.45 -3.44
N ALA A 83 18.29 -0.09 -3.82
CA ALA A 83 17.63 -0.63 -5.00
C ALA A 83 18.38 -0.26 -6.29
N TYR A 84 18.78 1.00 -6.48
CA TYR A 84 19.53 1.44 -7.67
C TYR A 84 20.90 0.78 -7.79
N VAL A 85 21.63 0.66 -6.68
CA VAL A 85 22.96 0.03 -6.69
C VAL A 85 22.87 -1.46 -6.97
N SER A 86 21.83 -2.14 -6.47
CA SER A 86 21.70 -3.59 -6.59
C SER A 86 20.97 -4.04 -7.87
N ALA A 87 20.07 -3.23 -8.43
CA ALA A 87 19.20 -3.62 -9.55
C ALA A 87 20.00 -4.01 -10.81
N GLY A 88 21.00 -3.19 -11.22
CA GLY A 88 21.84 -3.45 -12.38
C GLY A 88 22.60 -4.77 -12.25
N PRO A 89 23.48 -4.92 -11.25
CA PRO A 89 24.21 -6.17 -11.05
C PRO A 89 23.31 -7.40 -10.91
N LEU A 90 22.18 -7.27 -10.24
CA LEU A 90 21.23 -8.37 -10.06
C LEU A 90 20.57 -8.76 -11.39
N ALA A 91 20.14 -7.79 -12.19
CA ALA A 91 19.56 -8.04 -13.51
C ALA A 91 20.57 -8.67 -14.46
N ASP A 92 21.79 -8.11 -14.57
CA ASP A 92 22.75 -8.48 -15.60
C ASP A 92 23.57 -9.72 -15.26
N ARG A 93 23.99 -9.86 -14.00
CA ARG A 93 24.90 -10.94 -13.59
C ARG A 93 24.19 -12.16 -13.03
N VAL A 94 22.96 -11.99 -12.49
CA VAL A 94 22.22 -13.09 -11.85
C VAL A 94 21.04 -13.52 -12.73
N LEU A 95 20.18 -12.58 -13.12
CA LEU A 95 18.94 -12.93 -13.80
C LEU A 95 19.09 -13.10 -15.31
N GLN A 96 19.97 -12.32 -15.94
CA GLN A 96 20.22 -12.43 -17.38
C GLN A 96 20.72 -13.83 -17.79
N PRO A 97 21.72 -14.45 -17.13
CA PRO A 97 22.18 -15.78 -17.52
C PRO A 97 21.14 -16.88 -17.32
N LEU A 98 20.14 -16.70 -16.44
CA LEU A 98 19.05 -17.67 -16.26
C LEU A 98 18.07 -17.69 -17.43
N LEU A 99 18.00 -16.62 -18.21
CA LEU A 99 17.10 -16.45 -19.38
C LEU A 99 17.83 -16.46 -20.72
N THR A 100 19.13 -16.77 -20.78
CA THR A 100 19.83 -17.09 -22.02
C THR A 100 19.35 -18.45 -22.56
N SER A 101 19.58 -18.70 -23.87
CA SER A 101 19.11 -19.90 -24.56
C SER A 101 19.45 -21.21 -23.84
N ASP A 102 20.56 -21.25 -23.10
CA ASP A 102 21.02 -22.40 -22.32
C ASP A 102 20.73 -22.29 -20.82
N GLY A 103 19.99 -21.26 -20.40
CA GLY A 103 19.68 -20.98 -18.99
C GLY A 103 18.61 -21.89 -18.42
N ALA A 104 18.70 -22.18 -17.13
CA ALA A 104 17.79 -23.08 -16.41
C ALA A 104 16.30 -22.68 -16.50
N LEU A 105 15.98 -21.41 -16.70
CA LEU A 105 14.62 -20.89 -16.80
C LEU A 105 14.17 -20.58 -18.23
N ALA A 106 15.03 -20.83 -19.24
CA ALA A 106 14.73 -20.56 -20.65
C ALA A 106 13.50 -21.32 -21.14
N HIS A 107 13.35 -22.58 -20.74
CA HIS A 107 12.23 -23.42 -21.16
C HIS A 107 10.89 -23.08 -20.46
N SER A 108 10.93 -22.57 -19.25
CA SER A 108 9.71 -22.26 -18.48
C SER A 108 9.30 -20.79 -18.61
N LEU A 109 10.11 -19.88 -18.10
CA LEU A 109 9.82 -18.44 -18.11
C LEU A 109 10.19 -17.80 -19.45
N GLY A 110 11.20 -18.31 -20.17
CA GLY A 110 11.58 -17.85 -21.49
C GLY A 110 10.48 -18.04 -22.54
N ALA A 111 9.66 -19.09 -22.43
CA ALA A 111 8.51 -19.31 -23.31
C ALA A 111 7.43 -18.21 -23.16
N VAL A 112 7.26 -17.64 -21.96
CA VAL A 112 6.25 -16.61 -21.68
C VAL A 112 6.81 -15.21 -21.88
N MET A 113 8.00 -14.95 -21.34
CA MET A 113 8.63 -13.61 -21.36
C MET A 113 9.51 -13.38 -22.59
N GLY A 114 9.88 -14.45 -23.32
CA GLY A 114 10.86 -14.44 -24.40
C GLY A 114 12.29 -14.59 -23.87
N THR A 115 13.20 -14.96 -24.77
CA THR A 115 14.65 -15.04 -24.52
C THR A 115 15.35 -13.87 -25.20
N GLY A 116 16.48 -13.38 -24.64
CA GLY A 116 17.30 -12.32 -25.26
C GLY A 116 17.79 -11.28 -24.27
N THR A 117 18.48 -10.26 -24.82
CA THR A 117 19.05 -9.13 -24.05
C THR A 117 17.96 -8.31 -23.36
N GLY A 118 18.17 -7.94 -22.09
CA GLY A 118 17.22 -7.16 -21.31
C GLY A 118 16.12 -7.96 -20.59
N ARG A 119 16.02 -9.27 -20.83
CA ARG A 119 15.01 -10.11 -20.16
C ARG A 119 15.30 -10.34 -18.67
N GLY A 120 16.57 -10.22 -18.26
CA GLY A 120 16.94 -10.20 -16.85
C GLY A 120 16.28 -9.08 -16.08
N ALA A 121 16.22 -7.87 -16.68
CA ALA A 121 15.51 -6.74 -16.10
C ALA A 121 13.99 -6.99 -16.01
N ALA A 122 13.38 -7.58 -17.03
CA ALA A 122 11.97 -7.94 -17.01
C ALA A 122 11.65 -8.97 -15.90
N LEU A 123 12.53 -9.96 -15.72
CA LEU A 123 12.40 -10.93 -14.63
C LEU A 123 12.54 -10.26 -13.26
N LEU A 124 13.47 -9.32 -13.10
CA LEU A 124 13.62 -8.54 -11.88
C LEU A 124 12.34 -7.80 -11.53
N VAL A 125 11.72 -7.13 -12.51
CA VAL A 125 10.44 -6.41 -12.33
C VAL A 125 9.32 -7.39 -11.97
N ALA A 126 9.26 -8.58 -12.62
CA ALA A 126 8.28 -9.60 -12.28
C ALA A 126 8.42 -10.10 -10.83
N LEU A 127 9.65 -10.39 -10.40
CA LEU A 127 9.92 -10.82 -9.02
C LEU A 127 9.56 -9.74 -8.01
N ALA A 128 9.93 -8.49 -8.27
CA ALA A 128 9.54 -7.36 -7.43
C ALA A 128 8.00 -7.21 -7.35
N GLY A 129 7.30 -7.41 -8.48
CA GLY A 129 5.84 -7.43 -8.53
C GLY A 129 5.23 -8.54 -7.67
N LEU A 130 5.78 -9.76 -7.74
CA LEU A 130 5.33 -10.89 -6.92
C LEU A 130 5.55 -10.65 -5.42
N VAL A 131 6.70 -10.10 -5.03
CA VAL A 131 6.98 -9.70 -3.63
C VAL A 131 5.97 -8.65 -3.17
N THR A 132 5.65 -7.67 -4.02
CA THR A 132 4.67 -6.62 -3.73
C THR A 132 3.25 -7.20 -3.56
N ILE A 133 2.85 -8.18 -4.38
CA ILE A 133 1.57 -8.90 -4.22
C ILE A 133 1.57 -9.69 -2.90
N GLY A 134 2.67 -10.37 -2.58
CA GLY A 134 2.83 -11.08 -1.30
C GLY A 134 2.67 -10.13 -0.11
N LEU A 135 3.27 -8.94 -0.17
CA LEU A 135 3.11 -7.90 0.85
C LEU A 135 1.65 -7.45 0.98
N ALA A 136 0.96 -7.23 -0.14
CA ALA A 136 -0.47 -6.89 -0.15
C ALA A 136 -1.32 -7.98 0.51
N ALA A 137 -1.01 -9.26 0.27
CA ALA A 137 -1.68 -10.39 0.91
C ALA A 137 -1.45 -10.41 2.43
N VAL A 138 -0.22 -10.13 2.89
CA VAL A 138 0.10 -10.00 4.31
C VAL A 138 -0.66 -8.84 4.95
N ILE A 139 -0.70 -7.67 4.31
CA ILE A 139 -1.50 -6.52 4.78
C ILE A 139 -2.98 -6.91 4.86
N HIS A 140 -3.48 -7.61 3.85
CA HIS A 140 -4.87 -8.07 3.83
C HIS A 140 -5.19 -9.04 4.97
N SER A 141 -4.34 -10.00 5.25
CA SER A 141 -4.54 -10.98 6.33
C SER A 141 -4.51 -10.33 7.72
N ARG A 142 -3.67 -9.31 7.89
CA ARG A 142 -3.55 -8.57 9.15
C ARG A 142 -4.57 -7.43 9.33
N ARG A 143 -5.46 -7.20 8.37
CA ARG A 143 -6.50 -6.16 8.47
C ARG A 143 -7.33 -6.20 9.76
N ARG A 144 -7.62 -7.39 10.27
CA ARG A 144 -8.41 -7.57 11.49
C ARG A 144 -7.70 -7.03 12.73
N SER A 145 -6.37 -7.07 12.74
CA SER A 145 -5.53 -6.57 13.83
C SER A 145 -5.30 -5.06 13.75
N LEU A 146 -5.50 -4.43 12.56
CA LEU A 146 -5.29 -3.01 12.31
C LEU A 146 -6.59 -2.18 12.42
N THR A 147 -7.73 -2.81 12.64
CA THR A 147 -8.98 -2.10 12.90
C THR A 147 -9.03 -1.80 14.39
N PRO A 148 -9.03 -0.52 14.81
CA PRO A 148 -9.25 -0.18 16.22
C PRO A 148 -10.58 -0.76 16.66
N PRO A 149 -10.71 -1.26 17.89
CA PRO A 149 -11.99 -1.66 18.41
C PRO A 149 -12.96 -0.47 18.29
N SER A 150 -14.08 -0.67 17.61
CA SER A 150 -15.16 0.31 17.57
C SER A 150 -15.49 0.65 19.02
N PRO A 151 -15.62 1.94 19.40
CA PRO A 151 -16.11 2.28 20.72
C PRO A 151 -17.57 1.82 20.80
N ALA A 152 -17.75 0.53 21.03
CA ALA A 152 -19.04 -0.05 21.26
C ALA A 152 -19.43 0.19 22.71
N GLY A 153 -20.44 1.00 22.88
CA GLY A 153 -21.30 0.93 24.03
C GLY A 153 -20.68 1.44 25.34
N GLY A 154 -20.89 2.67 25.65
CA GLY A 154 -20.59 3.18 26.97
C GLY A 154 -20.77 4.68 27.12
N GLN A 155 -21.83 5.23 26.55
CA GLN A 155 -22.40 6.48 27.05
C GLN A 155 -23.92 6.34 27.08
N GLU A 156 -24.37 5.45 27.94
CA GLU A 156 -25.62 5.66 28.64
C GLU A 156 -25.43 6.95 29.44
N SER A 157 -26.01 8.01 28.95
CA SER A 157 -26.10 9.28 29.64
C SER A 157 -26.97 9.10 30.90
N PRO A 158 -26.44 9.29 32.13
CA PRO A 158 -27.25 9.47 33.30
C PRO A 158 -27.62 10.95 33.39
N GLN A 159 -28.42 11.44 32.45
CA GLN A 159 -29.01 12.79 32.57
C GLN A 159 -30.51 12.76 32.28
N ALA A 160 -31.23 11.91 32.98
CA ALA A 160 -32.68 11.94 32.97
C ALA A 160 -33.25 11.70 34.35
N GLU A 161 -32.56 12.15 35.41
CA GLU A 161 -33.16 12.05 36.77
C GLU A 161 -32.68 13.18 37.65
N THR A 162 -33.09 14.41 37.32
CA THR A 162 -33.19 15.51 38.29
C THR A 162 -34.05 16.64 37.70
N ARG A 163 -35.30 16.33 37.40
CA ARG A 163 -36.32 17.37 37.16
C ARG A 163 -37.67 16.94 37.71
N THR A 164 -37.70 16.61 38.99
CA THR A 164 -38.94 16.65 39.76
C THR A 164 -38.63 17.06 41.17
N GLY A 165 -39.16 18.19 41.56
CA GLY A 165 -39.29 18.53 42.95
C GLY A 165 -38.49 19.76 43.36
N THR A 166 -39.01 20.93 43.13
CA THR A 166 -39.25 21.87 44.24
C THR A 166 -40.12 23.02 43.73
N SER A 167 -41.40 22.78 43.78
CA SER A 167 -42.38 23.84 43.96
C SER A 167 -42.38 24.21 45.43
N GLY A 168 -42.06 25.41 45.79
CA GLY A 168 -42.20 25.91 47.14
C GLY A 168 -42.37 27.44 47.11
N PRO A 169 -43.30 27.97 47.87
CA PRO A 169 -43.95 29.22 47.54
C PRO A 169 -43.49 30.44 48.41
N ARG A 170 -43.85 31.60 47.88
CA ARG A 170 -44.22 32.82 48.61
C ARG A 170 -43.35 33.35 49.77
N SER A 171 -42.98 34.57 49.61
CA SER A 171 -43.31 35.69 50.55
C SER A 171 -42.82 36.99 49.91
N ALA A 172 -43.65 37.90 49.48
CA ALA A 172 -44.42 38.97 50.20
C ALA A 172 -43.61 39.75 51.19
N ALA A 173 -43.69 41.06 50.96
CA ALA A 173 -43.52 42.21 51.85
C ALA A 173 -42.15 42.94 51.78
N LEU A 174 -42.23 44.09 51.33
CA LEU A 174 -42.16 45.54 51.70
C LEU A 174 -41.25 46.25 50.74
#